data_81636a8f1e9bed63e1c47719e69c4509
#
_entry.id   81636a8f1e9bed63e1c47719e69c4509
#
_cell.length_a   1.000
_cell.length_b   1.000
_cell.length_c   1.000
_cell.angle_alpha   90.00
_cell.angle_beta   90.00
_cell.angle_gamma   90.00
#
_symmetry.space_group_name_H-M   'P 1'
#
loop_
_entity.id
_entity.type
_entity.pdbx_description
1 polymer ?
#
loop_
_entity_poly.entity_id
_entity_poly.type
_entity_poly.pdbx_seq_one_letter_code
_entity_poly.pdbx_strand_id
1 'polypeptide(L)'
;MSNAPLLTFDGVSRHFGGLKVLQDVHLEVPQGGIFGLIGPNGAGKTTVFNLTTGLLPVSGGSIRYQGQDLAGLKPHQITRTGIARTFQNIRVFKEMSLLENVMVGMHSHLRYGAVGLLASSGLFRSEERRARDRARELLSWVKLDHKAGDIADNLSYGEQRKLELARALATEPKLLLLDEPVAGMNSAEKTDLMVEIRNISARGYTVFMIEHDMRFVMGLCEHIAVLNFGRIISRGDPDHIRNDPQVIEAYLGREEDEAGGDAALVEGGAR
;
A
#
# COMPACT_ATOMS: atom_id res chain seq x y z
N MET A 1 5.39 0.84 27.88
CA MET A 1 6.57 0.85 27.02
C MET A 1 6.23 1.76 25.84
N SER A 2 6.94 2.88 25.68
CA SER A 2 6.74 3.80 24.54
C SER A 2 7.13 3.03 23.27
N ASN A 3 6.12 2.60 22.49
CA ASN A 3 6.38 1.89 21.25
C ASN A 3 6.84 2.95 20.24
N ALA A 4 8.14 2.97 19.91
CA ALA A 4 8.66 3.83 18.86
C ALA A 4 7.88 3.56 17.55
N PRO A 5 7.54 4.60 16.77
CA PRO A 5 6.81 4.44 15.54
C PRO A 5 7.63 3.59 14.54
N LEU A 6 6.92 2.74 13.78
CA LEU A 6 7.54 1.90 12.77
C LEU A 6 8.05 2.71 11.58
N LEU A 7 7.27 3.73 11.16
CA LEU A 7 7.61 4.65 10.08
C LEU A 7 7.36 6.09 10.55
N THR A 8 8.34 6.97 10.32
CA THR A 8 8.27 8.38 10.73
C THR A 8 8.61 9.28 9.54
N PHE A 9 7.79 10.28 9.32
CA PHE A 9 8.06 11.42 8.43
C PHE A 9 8.33 12.63 9.31
N ASP A 10 9.50 13.25 9.13
CA ASP A 10 9.93 14.41 9.91
C ASP A 10 10.23 15.58 8.99
N GLY A 11 9.30 16.55 8.92
CA GLY A 11 9.40 17.73 8.07
C GLY A 11 9.47 17.45 6.58
N VAL A 12 8.86 16.34 6.11
CA VAL A 12 9.02 15.85 4.74
C VAL A 12 8.38 16.80 3.73
N SER A 13 9.19 17.23 2.77
CA SER A 13 8.76 18.08 1.67
C SER A 13 9.14 17.49 0.33
N ARG A 14 8.29 17.67 -0.70
CA ARG A 14 8.56 17.28 -2.07
C ARG A 14 8.09 18.34 -3.06
N HIS A 15 9.01 18.78 -3.91
CA HIS A 15 8.75 19.75 -4.96
C HIS A 15 9.04 19.15 -6.34
N PHE A 16 8.26 19.55 -7.36
CA PHE A 16 8.49 19.27 -8.77
C PHE A 16 8.59 20.60 -9.50
N GLY A 17 9.81 21.06 -9.78
CA GLY A 17 10.01 22.43 -10.23
C GLY A 17 9.45 23.44 -9.23
N GLY A 18 8.52 24.30 -9.65
CA GLY A 18 7.85 25.28 -8.78
C GLY A 18 6.66 24.71 -7.98
N LEU A 19 6.19 23.50 -8.30
CA LEU A 19 5.02 22.91 -7.62
C LEU A 19 5.43 22.23 -6.32
N LYS A 20 4.88 22.68 -5.19
CA LYS A 20 5.05 22.08 -3.86
C LYS A 20 3.95 21.04 -3.64
N VAL A 21 4.29 19.76 -3.78
CA VAL A 21 3.33 18.64 -3.63
C VAL A 21 3.20 18.19 -2.19
N LEU A 22 4.32 18.17 -1.43
CA LEU A 22 4.30 17.94 0.03
C LEU A 22 5.06 19.08 0.71
N GLN A 23 4.54 19.53 1.85
CA GLN A 23 5.01 20.70 2.57
C GLN A 23 5.05 20.39 4.06
N ASP A 24 6.24 20.17 4.59
CA ASP A 24 6.49 20.02 6.02
C ASP A 24 5.60 18.92 6.67
N VAL A 25 5.59 17.73 6.05
CA VAL A 25 4.75 16.61 6.50
C VAL A 25 5.42 15.95 7.69
N HIS A 26 4.70 15.94 8.82
CA HIS A 26 5.03 15.17 10.03
C HIS A 26 3.98 14.06 10.18
N LEU A 27 4.41 12.81 10.15
CA LEU A 27 3.52 11.65 10.26
C LEU A 27 4.24 10.50 10.96
N GLU A 28 3.55 9.82 11.85
CA GLU A 28 4.04 8.62 12.51
C GLU A 28 3.06 7.47 12.28
N VAL A 29 3.58 6.35 11.81
CA VAL A 29 2.83 5.10 11.67
C VAL A 29 3.30 4.16 12.78
N PRO A 30 2.44 3.82 13.75
CA PRO A 30 2.80 2.90 14.84
C PRO A 30 3.05 1.49 14.30
N GLN A 31 3.75 0.68 15.08
CA GLN A 31 3.91 -0.73 14.76
C GLN A 31 2.63 -1.51 15.14
N GLY A 32 2.18 -2.35 14.23
CA GLY A 32 0.93 -3.10 14.36
C GLY A 32 -0.28 -2.28 13.91
N GLY A 33 -1.42 -2.95 13.74
CA GLY A 33 -2.67 -2.32 13.35
C GLY A 33 -2.73 -1.84 11.90
N ILE A 34 -3.77 -1.09 11.60
CA ILE A 34 -4.09 -0.60 10.26
C ILE A 34 -4.19 0.92 10.29
N PHE A 35 -3.31 1.57 9.55
CA PHE A 35 -3.21 3.02 9.44
C PHE A 35 -3.69 3.49 8.05
N GLY A 36 -4.55 4.51 8.00
CA GLY A 36 -5.08 5.11 6.77
C GLY A 36 -4.48 6.49 6.48
N LEU A 37 -4.14 6.76 5.22
CA LEU A 37 -3.86 8.10 4.71
C LEU A 37 -4.93 8.45 3.68
N ILE A 38 -5.79 9.39 4.03
CA ILE A 38 -6.88 9.84 3.16
C ILE A 38 -6.67 11.29 2.74
N GLY A 39 -7.52 11.77 1.87
CA GLY A 39 -7.51 13.15 1.40
C GLY A 39 -8.01 13.26 -0.03
N PRO A 40 -8.32 14.47 -0.49
CA PRO A 40 -8.80 14.71 -1.85
C PRO A 40 -7.81 14.26 -2.93
N ASN A 41 -8.28 14.13 -4.18
CA ASN A 41 -7.43 13.85 -5.34
C ASN A 41 -6.40 14.97 -5.50
N GLY A 42 -5.15 14.60 -5.77
CA GLY A 42 -4.05 15.58 -5.88
C GLY A 42 -3.50 16.08 -4.55
N ALA A 43 -3.98 15.60 -3.39
CA ALA A 43 -3.45 16.00 -2.08
C ALA A 43 -1.98 15.59 -1.85
N GLY A 44 -1.45 14.62 -2.61
CA GLY A 44 -0.07 14.14 -2.48
C GLY A 44 0.08 12.74 -1.88
N LYS A 45 -1.02 12.00 -1.68
CA LYS A 45 -1.01 10.66 -1.05
C LYS A 45 -0.06 9.68 -1.74
N THR A 46 -0.19 9.50 -3.05
CA THR A 46 0.71 8.62 -3.84
C THR A 46 2.16 9.08 -3.79
N THR A 47 2.40 10.40 -3.65
CA THR A 47 3.75 10.96 -3.46
C THR A 47 4.34 10.49 -2.13
N VAL A 48 3.56 10.45 -1.04
CA VAL A 48 4.00 9.89 0.25
C VAL A 48 4.49 8.45 0.08
N PHE A 49 3.74 7.59 -0.61
CA PHE A 49 4.17 6.20 -0.87
C PHE A 49 5.38 6.11 -1.79
N ASN A 50 5.46 6.95 -2.82
CA ASN A 50 6.61 6.98 -3.73
C ASN A 50 7.91 7.40 -3.01
N LEU A 51 7.83 8.34 -2.07
CA LEU A 51 8.96 8.72 -1.21
C LEU A 51 9.35 7.57 -0.28
N THR A 52 8.37 6.93 0.39
CA THR A 52 8.59 5.81 1.31
C THR A 52 9.25 4.62 0.61
N THR A 53 8.95 4.39 -0.66
CA THR A 53 9.46 3.26 -1.45
C THR A 53 10.70 3.60 -2.31
N GLY A 54 11.24 4.82 -2.17
CA GLY A 54 12.45 5.24 -2.90
C GLY A 54 12.25 5.43 -4.40
N LEU A 55 10.99 5.49 -4.87
CA LEU A 55 10.67 5.83 -6.26
C LEU A 55 10.86 7.32 -6.52
N LEU A 56 10.78 8.14 -5.48
CA LEU A 56 11.06 9.57 -5.51
C LEU A 56 11.99 9.93 -4.35
N PRO A 57 12.95 10.86 -4.53
CA PRO A 57 13.72 11.42 -3.41
C PRO A 57 12.92 12.49 -2.68
N VAL A 58 13.19 12.70 -1.38
CA VAL A 58 12.71 13.85 -0.63
C VAL A 58 13.36 15.14 -1.13
N SER A 59 12.68 16.28 -1.02
CA SER A 59 13.27 17.61 -1.27
C SER A 59 13.73 18.28 0.03
N GLY A 60 13.20 17.81 1.18
CA GLY A 60 13.56 18.25 2.52
C GLY A 60 12.95 17.33 3.55
N GLY A 61 13.46 17.38 4.78
CA GLY A 61 13.06 16.47 5.86
C GLY A 61 13.66 15.08 5.74
N SER A 62 13.18 14.14 6.54
CA SER A 62 13.65 12.75 6.53
C SER A 62 12.50 11.75 6.70
N ILE A 63 12.66 10.56 6.13
CA ILE A 63 11.76 9.42 6.33
C ILE A 63 12.56 8.31 6.99
N ARG A 64 12.12 7.86 8.16
CA ARG A 64 12.80 6.80 8.92
C ARG A 64 11.89 5.60 9.09
N TYR A 65 12.43 4.43 8.84
CA TYR A 65 11.79 3.15 9.07
C TYR A 65 12.56 2.36 10.12
N GLN A 66 11.92 1.99 11.24
CA GLN A 66 12.59 1.39 12.40
C GLN A 66 13.83 2.20 12.86
N GLY A 67 13.73 3.53 12.81
CA GLY A 67 14.84 4.44 13.14
C GLY A 67 15.90 4.62 12.06
N GLN A 68 15.92 3.77 11.01
CA GLN A 68 16.85 3.87 9.88
C GLN A 68 16.33 4.87 8.84
N ASP A 69 17.17 5.81 8.42
CA ASP A 69 16.84 6.73 7.33
C ASP A 69 16.73 5.97 5.98
N LEU A 70 15.66 6.24 5.24
CA LEU A 70 15.43 5.67 3.91
C LEU A 70 16.06 6.49 2.78
N ALA A 71 16.63 7.67 3.08
CA ALA A 71 17.19 8.55 2.07
C ALA A 71 18.30 7.84 1.26
N GLY A 72 18.24 7.98 -0.07
CA GLY A 72 19.21 7.40 -1.00
C GLY A 72 19.13 5.88 -1.20
N LEU A 73 18.26 5.17 -0.47
CA LEU A 73 18.04 3.76 -0.71
C LEU A 73 17.22 3.54 -1.99
N LYS A 74 17.64 2.55 -2.78
CA LYS A 74 16.89 2.12 -3.97
C LYS A 74 15.67 1.26 -3.56
N PRO A 75 14.61 1.17 -4.40
CA PRO A 75 13.40 0.40 -4.07
C PRO A 75 13.65 -1.03 -3.59
N HIS A 76 14.55 -1.77 -4.25
CA HIS A 76 14.89 -3.14 -3.84
C HIS A 76 15.62 -3.22 -2.49
N GLN A 77 16.35 -2.18 -2.10
CA GLN A 77 16.99 -2.09 -0.78
C GLN A 77 15.92 -1.84 0.29
N ILE A 78 14.96 -0.93 0.01
CA ILE A 78 13.84 -0.64 0.90
C ILE A 78 12.97 -1.89 1.10
N THR A 79 12.67 -2.65 0.05
CA THR A 79 11.96 -3.93 0.19
C THR A 79 12.69 -4.89 1.13
N ARG A 80 14.03 -4.96 1.05
CA ARG A 80 14.84 -5.79 1.95
C ARG A 80 14.84 -5.33 3.40
N THR A 81 14.50 -4.08 3.70
CA THR A 81 14.33 -3.62 5.10
C THR A 81 13.03 -4.12 5.72
N GLY A 82 12.10 -4.63 4.91
CA GLY A 82 10.81 -5.15 5.37
C GLY A 82 9.62 -4.24 5.04
N ILE A 83 9.71 -3.43 3.98
CA ILE A 83 8.59 -2.65 3.42
C ILE A 83 8.16 -3.29 2.11
N ALA A 84 6.90 -3.72 2.00
CA ALA A 84 6.29 -4.13 0.74
C ALA A 84 5.19 -3.16 0.32
N ARG A 85 4.94 -3.07 -1.00
CA ARG A 85 3.87 -2.22 -1.56
C ARG A 85 3.11 -2.97 -2.64
N THR A 86 1.79 -2.87 -2.61
CA THR A 86 0.92 -3.10 -3.77
C THR A 86 0.80 -1.82 -4.58
N PHE A 87 0.47 -1.91 -5.85
CA PHE A 87 0.36 -0.73 -6.73
C PHE A 87 -1.09 -0.52 -7.15
N GLN A 88 -1.47 0.72 -7.46
CA GLN A 88 -2.79 1.06 -7.97
C GLN A 88 -3.14 0.23 -9.22
N ASN A 89 -2.22 0.10 -10.17
CA ASN A 89 -2.36 -0.83 -11.29
C ASN A 89 -1.81 -2.20 -10.90
N ILE A 90 -2.64 -3.23 -11.02
CA ILE A 90 -2.29 -4.61 -10.68
C ILE A 90 -1.03 -5.05 -11.45
N ARG A 91 -0.06 -5.60 -10.72
CA ARG A 91 1.20 -6.08 -11.29
C ARG A 91 1.40 -7.55 -10.99
N VAL A 92 0.59 -8.42 -11.60
CA VAL A 92 0.78 -9.87 -11.54
C VAL A 92 1.48 -10.38 -12.80
N PHE A 93 2.17 -11.50 -12.69
CA PHE A 93 2.73 -12.21 -13.83
C PHE A 93 1.61 -13.05 -14.44
N LYS A 94 0.98 -12.51 -15.49
CA LYS A 94 -0.25 -13.02 -16.09
C LYS A 94 -0.16 -14.46 -16.57
N GLU A 95 0.98 -14.83 -17.15
CA GLU A 95 1.23 -16.16 -17.74
C GLU A 95 1.68 -17.21 -16.72
N MET A 96 1.89 -16.81 -15.46
CA MET A 96 2.29 -17.71 -14.37
C MET A 96 1.07 -18.16 -13.57
N SER A 97 1.18 -19.33 -12.93
CA SER A 97 0.19 -19.76 -11.95
C SER A 97 0.18 -18.85 -10.71
N LEU A 98 -0.90 -18.93 -9.91
CA LEU A 98 -0.98 -18.18 -8.66
C LEU A 98 0.15 -18.55 -7.71
N LEU A 99 0.45 -19.84 -7.62
CA LEU A 99 1.53 -20.36 -6.78
C LEU A 99 2.88 -19.76 -7.19
N GLU A 100 3.20 -19.77 -8.50
CA GLU A 100 4.44 -19.22 -9.02
C GLU A 100 4.53 -17.71 -8.79
N ASN A 101 3.43 -16.97 -8.98
CA ASN A 101 3.37 -15.53 -8.68
C ASN A 101 3.79 -15.22 -7.24
N VAL A 102 3.27 -15.99 -6.27
CA VAL A 102 3.61 -15.80 -4.85
C VAL A 102 5.07 -16.23 -4.58
N MET A 103 5.54 -17.33 -5.17
CA MET A 103 6.92 -17.79 -5.03
C MET A 103 7.94 -16.78 -5.55
N VAL A 104 7.63 -16.03 -6.62
CA VAL A 104 8.50 -14.92 -7.11
C VAL A 104 8.70 -13.86 -6.01
N GLY A 105 7.68 -13.56 -5.20
CA GLY A 105 7.81 -12.64 -4.07
C GLY A 105 8.84 -13.10 -3.02
N MET A 106 9.03 -14.40 -2.86
CA MET A 106 10.00 -14.98 -1.93
C MET A 106 11.45 -14.93 -2.41
N HIS A 107 11.69 -14.59 -3.68
CA HIS A 107 13.02 -14.70 -4.29
C HIS A 107 14.10 -13.85 -3.58
N SER A 108 13.71 -12.76 -2.91
CA SER A 108 14.62 -11.94 -2.11
C SER A 108 15.18 -12.65 -0.87
N HIS A 109 14.52 -13.70 -0.41
CA HIS A 109 14.87 -14.50 0.78
C HIS A 109 15.51 -15.86 0.42
N LEU A 110 15.41 -16.30 -0.83
CA LEU A 110 16.05 -17.53 -1.30
C LEU A 110 17.57 -17.30 -1.42
N ARG A 111 18.33 -18.04 -0.63
CA ARG A 111 19.81 -17.95 -0.60
C ARG A 111 20.50 -18.66 -1.77
N TYR A 112 19.91 -18.62 -2.97
CA TYR A 112 20.53 -19.20 -4.15
C TYR A 112 21.59 -18.25 -4.72
N GLY A 113 22.85 -18.43 -4.32
CA GLY A 113 23.99 -18.01 -5.12
C GLY A 113 24.15 -18.95 -6.32
N ALA A 114 24.88 -18.53 -7.36
CA ALA A 114 25.17 -19.34 -8.55
C ALA A 114 25.73 -20.75 -8.23
N VAL A 115 26.28 -20.94 -7.04
CA VAL A 115 26.79 -22.22 -6.52
C VAL A 115 25.66 -23.19 -6.12
N GLY A 116 24.48 -22.68 -5.71
CA GLY A 116 23.33 -23.52 -5.35
C GLY A 116 22.65 -24.18 -6.55
N LEU A 117 22.76 -23.59 -7.74
CA LEU A 117 22.25 -24.15 -9.00
C LEU A 117 23.05 -25.39 -9.47
N LEU A 118 24.31 -25.52 -9.06
CA LEU A 118 25.19 -26.64 -9.42
C LEU A 118 25.10 -27.80 -8.42
N ALA A 119 24.57 -27.56 -7.23
CA ALA A 119 24.33 -28.59 -6.22
C ALA A 119 22.90 -29.09 -6.36
N SER A 120 22.62 -30.03 -7.24
CA SER A 120 21.40 -30.84 -7.36
C SER A 120 21.10 -31.68 -6.11
N SER A 121 21.28 -31.07 -4.94
CA SER A 121 21.24 -31.73 -3.63
C SER A 121 19.86 -31.59 -2.98
N GLY A 122 19.56 -32.48 -2.01
CA GLY A 122 18.33 -32.50 -1.24
C GLY A 122 17.96 -31.15 -0.56
N LEU A 123 18.93 -30.25 -0.37
CA LEU A 123 18.74 -28.90 0.13
C LEU A 123 17.87 -28.05 -0.81
N PHE A 124 18.14 -28.07 -2.12
CA PHE A 124 17.33 -27.35 -3.12
C PHE A 124 15.88 -27.79 -3.09
N ARG A 125 15.65 -29.12 -3.10
CA ARG A 125 14.29 -29.69 -3.07
C ARG A 125 13.55 -29.35 -1.76
N SER A 126 14.27 -29.29 -0.63
CA SER A 126 13.67 -28.94 0.65
C SER A 126 13.28 -27.47 0.74
N GLU A 127 14.11 -26.56 0.22
CA GLU A 127 13.80 -25.12 0.19
C GLU A 127 12.66 -24.80 -0.81
N GLU A 128 12.66 -25.43 -1.98
CA GLU A 128 11.58 -25.31 -2.94
C GLU A 128 10.24 -25.80 -2.37
N ARG A 129 10.26 -26.92 -1.65
CA ARG A 129 9.06 -27.43 -0.96
C ARG A 129 8.57 -26.42 0.08
N ARG A 130 9.45 -25.91 0.93
CA ARG A 130 9.11 -24.88 1.93
C ARG A 130 8.53 -23.62 1.27
N ALA A 131 9.11 -23.15 0.17
CA ALA A 131 8.61 -22.02 -0.57
C ALA A 131 7.19 -22.29 -1.14
N ARG A 132 6.96 -23.49 -1.68
CA ARG A 132 5.63 -23.91 -2.16
C ARG A 132 4.60 -23.99 -1.04
N ASP A 133 4.97 -24.57 0.09
CA ASP A 133 4.09 -24.69 1.25
C ASP A 133 3.74 -23.29 1.80
N ARG A 134 4.72 -22.42 1.92
CA ARG A 134 4.51 -21.02 2.34
C ARG A 134 3.66 -20.24 1.34
N ALA A 135 3.87 -20.44 0.03
CA ALA A 135 3.06 -19.80 -0.99
C ALA A 135 1.59 -20.23 -0.93
N ARG A 136 1.32 -21.52 -0.68
CA ARG A 136 -0.05 -22.01 -0.47
C ARG A 136 -0.68 -21.44 0.78
N GLU A 137 0.07 -21.35 1.88
CA GLU A 137 -0.39 -20.71 3.11
C GLU A 137 -0.78 -19.24 2.84
N LEU A 138 0.05 -18.46 2.14
CA LEU A 138 -0.27 -17.07 1.80
C LEU A 138 -1.48 -16.94 0.88
N LEU A 139 -1.63 -17.86 -0.09
CA LEU A 139 -2.83 -17.92 -0.93
C LEU A 139 -4.08 -18.23 -0.09
N SER A 140 -3.98 -19.09 0.95
CA SER A 140 -5.10 -19.36 1.84
C SER A 140 -5.54 -18.15 2.65
N TRP A 141 -4.62 -17.25 3.02
CA TRP A 141 -4.94 -16.01 3.74
C TRP A 141 -5.82 -15.05 2.93
N VAL A 142 -5.72 -15.14 1.60
CA VAL A 142 -6.52 -14.37 0.65
C VAL A 142 -7.59 -15.20 -0.06
N LYS A 143 -7.85 -16.42 0.44
CA LYS A 143 -8.87 -17.37 -0.07
C LYS A 143 -8.68 -17.76 -1.55
N LEU A 144 -7.44 -17.91 -2.00
CA LEU A 144 -7.07 -18.31 -3.37
C LEU A 144 -6.30 -19.64 -3.45
N ASP A 145 -6.16 -20.38 -2.37
CA ASP A 145 -5.42 -21.65 -2.31
C ASP A 145 -6.02 -22.74 -3.22
N HIS A 146 -7.35 -22.74 -3.38
CA HIS A 146 -8.07 -23.67 -4.26
C HIS A 146 -7.78 -23.42 -5.76
N LYS A 147 -7.24 -22.25 -6.12
CA LYS A 147 -6.82 -21.85 -7.47
C LYS A 147 -5.31 -21.80 -7.65
N ALA A 148 -4.52 -22.38 -6.73
CA ALA A 148 -3.07 -22.25 -6.72
C ALA A 148 -2.38 -22.63 -8.05
N GLY A 149 -2.97 -23.56 -8.81
CA GLY A 149 -2.47 -24.00 -10.13
C GLY A 149 -3.03 -23.21 -11.32
N ASP A 150 -4.03 -22.35 -11.13
CA ASP A 150 -4.65 -21.58 -12.21
C ASP A 150 -3.70 -20.48 -12.70
N ILE A 151 -3.84 -20.12 -13.97
CA ILE A 151 -3.09 -19.02 -14.59
C ILE A 151 -3.70 -17.69 -14.14
N ALA A 152 -2.83 -16.74 -13.72
CA ALA A 152 -3.25 -15.48 -13.13
C ALA A 152 -4.08 -14.58 -14.07
N ASP A 153 -3.93 -14.70 -15.39
CA ASP A 153 -4.73 -13.96 -16.36
C ASP A 153 -6.21 -14.37 -16.37
N ASN A 154 -6.54 -15.58 -15.89
CA ASN A 154 -7.91 -16.09 -15.80
C ASN A 154 -8.67 -15.60 -14.55
N LEU A 155 -8.01 -14.86 -13.67
CA LEU A 155 -8.62 -14.34 -12.45
C LEU A 155 -9.50 -13.12 -12.73
N SER A 156 -10.58 -12.98 -11.97
CA SER A 156 -11.30 -11.70 -11.86
C SER A 156 -10.39 -10.59 -11.32
N TYR A 157 -10.79 -9.34 -11.55
CA TYR A 157 -10.02 -8.19 -11.06
C TYR A 157 -9.78 -8.22 -9.54
N GLY A 158 -10.82 -8.56 -8.75
CA GLY A 158 -10.71 -8.70 -7.29
C GLY A 158 -9.76 -9.83 -6.88
N GLU A 159 -9.77 -10.96 -7.58
CA GLU A 159 -8.84 -12.07 -7.32
C GLU A 159 -7.40 -11.71 -7.69
N GLN A 160 -7.18 -10.95 -8.77
CA GLN A 160 -5.84 -10.45 -9.11
C GLN A 160 -5.29 -9.52 -8.03
N ARG A 161 -6.13 -8.65 -7.42
CA ARG A 161 -5.76 -7.83 -6.26
C ARG A 161 -5.36 -8.68 -5.06
N LYS A 162 -6.12 -9.72 -4.75
CA LYS A 162 -5.79 -10.66 -3.67
C LYS A 162 -4.48 -11.40 -3.93
N LEU A 163 -4.23 -11.80 -5.17
CA LEU A 163 -2.95 -12.40 -5.57
C LEU A 163 -1.78 -11.42 -5.40
N GLU A 164 -1.96 -10.15 -5.78
CA GLU A 164 -0.94 -9.11 -5.57
C GLU A 164 -0.62 -8.93 -4.08
N LEU A 165 -1.65 -8.95 -3.22
CA LEU A 165 -1.50 -8.90 -1.77
C LEU A 165 -0.72 -10.12 -1.25
N ALA A 166 -1.06 -11.33 -1.66
CA ALA A 166 -0.34 -12.54 -1.28
C ALA A 166 1.14 -12.49 -1.71
N ARG A 167 1.41 -11.98 -2.91
CA ARG A 167 2.78 -11.78 -3.41
C ARG A 167 3.57 -10.74 -2.62
N ALA A 168 2.92 -9.64 -2.19
CA ALA A 168 3.55 -8.64 -1.33
C ALA A 168 3.89 -9.25 0.04
N LEU A 169 3.00 -10.04 0.62
CA LEU A 169 3.23 -10.76 1.88
C LEU A 169 4.36 -11.80 1.78
N ALA A 170 4.60 -12.35 0.59
CA ALA A 170 5.68 -13.30 0.35
C ALA A 170 7.09 -12.69 0.52
N THR A 171 7.22 -11.37 0.52
CA THR A 171 8.46 -10.67 0.87
C THR A 171 8.69 -10.57 2.39
N GLU A 172 7.82 -11.18 3.22
CA GLU A 172 7.86 -11.15 4.69
C GLU A 172 8.01 -9.73 5.27
N PRO A 173 7.16 -8.78 4.86
CA PRO A 173 7.31 -7.40 5.30
C PRO A 173 6.87 -7.23 6.75
N LYS A 174 7.40 -6.21 7.45
CA LYS A 174 6.82 -5.71 8.70
C LYS A 174 5.81 -4.58 8.44
N LEU A 175 5.99 -3.88 7.32
CA LEU A 175 5.12 -2.80 6.85
C LEU A 175 4.61 -3.11 5.44
N LEU A 176 3.30 -3.22 5.31
CA LEU A 176 2.60 -3.43 4.05
C LEU A 176 1.90 -2.13 3.63
N LEU A 177 2.34 -1.57 2.50
CA LEU A 177 1.76 -0.38 1.90
C LEU A 177 0.70 -0.81 0.88
N LEU A 178 -0.56 -0.42 1.08
CA LEU A 178 -1.67 -0.72 0.18
C LEU A 178 -2.14 0.56 -0.53
N ASP A 179 -1.96 0.60 -1.84
CA ASP A 179 -2.27 1.76 -2.68
C ASP A 179 -3.61 1.54 -3.39
N GLU A 180 -4.68 2.16 -2.87
CA GLU A 180 -6.06 2.03 -3.32
C GLU A 180 -6.50 0.56 -3.54
N PRO A 181 -6.42 -0.28 -2.49
CA PRO A 181 -6.62 -1.72 -2.63
C PRO A 181 -8.01 -2.12 -3.10
N VAL A 182 -9.04 -1.27 -2.94
CA VAL A 182 -10.42 -1.59 -3.34
C VAL A 182 -10.89 -0.89 -4.62
N ALA A 183 -9.99 -0.18 -5.32
CA ALA A 183 -10.33 0.44 -6.59
C ALA A 183 -10.87 -0.60 -7.59
N GLY A 184 -12.02 -0.33 -8.22
CA GLY A 184 -12.65 -1.23 -9.20
C GLY A 184 -13.37 -2.45 -8.62
N MET A 185 -13.42 -2.63 -7.31
CA MET A 185 -14.13 -3.73 -6.64
C MET A 185 -15.59 -3.40 -6.37
N ASN A 186 -16.46 -4.40 -6.45
CA ASN A 186 -17.83 -4.30 -5.99
C ASN A 186 -17.92 -4.38 -4.45
N SER A 187 -19.11 -4.09 -3.87
CA SER A 187 -19.29 -4.01 -2.41
C SER A 187 -19.00 -5.33 -1.68
N ALA A 188 -19.30 -6.48 -2.29
CA ALA A 188 -19.03 -7.79 -1.71
C ALA A 188 -17.52 -8.07 -1.67
N GLU A 189 -16.82 -7.82 -2.78
CA GLU A 189 -15.36 -7.96 -2.87
C GLU A 189 -14.63 -7.05 -1.87
N LYS A 190 -15.11 -5.79 -1.69
CA LYS A 190 -14.56 -4.86 -0.68
C LYS A 190 -14.71 -5.41 0.74
N THR A 191 -15.89 -5.97 1.06
CA THR A 191 -16.15 -6.56 2.38
C THR A 191 -15.25 -7.76 2.63
N ASP A 192 -15.07 -8.63 1.64
CA ASP A 192 -14.16 -9.77 1.74
C ASP A 192 -12.71 -9.33 1.96
N LEU A 193 -12.23 -8.38 1.16
CA LEU A 193 -10.87 -7.87 1.28
C LEU A 193 -10.63 -7.19 2.65
N MET A 194 -11.65 -6.48 3.19
CA MET A 194 -11.58 -5.90 4.53
C MET A 194 -11.31 -6.96 5.60
N VAL A 195 -12.00 -8.09 5.54
CA VAL A 195 -11.79 -9.23 6.46
C VAL A 195 -10.38 -9.80 6.29
N GLU A 196 -9.91 -9.95 5.07
CA GLU A 196 -8.57 -10.47 4.78
C GLU A 196 -7.47 -9.54 5.30
N ILE A 197 -7.59 -8.22 5.10
CA ILE A 197 -6.63 -7.24 5.63
C ILE A 197 -6.62 -7.24 7.18
N ARG A 198 -7.79 -7.32 7.84
CA ARG A 198 -7.86 -7.47 9.30
C ARG A 198 -7.14 -8.73 9.78
N ASN A 199 -7.36 -9.86 9.13
CA ASN A 199 -6.71 -11.11 9.45
C ASN A 199 -5.19 -11.05 9.26
N ILE A 200 -4.71 -10.33 8.25
CA ILE A 200 -3.29 -10.09 8.00
C ILE A 200 -2.71 -9.22 9.13
N SER A 201 -3.38 -8.11 9.48
CA SER A 201 -2.94 -7.25 10.59
C SER A 201 -2.91 -8.00 11.93
N ALA A 202 -3.92 -8.83 12.22
CA ALA A 202 -3.97 -9.67 13.42
C ALA A 202 -2.83 -10.69 13.51
N ARG A 203 -2.15 -11.01 12.39
CA ARG A 203 -0.93 -11.83 12.37
C ARG A 203 0.35 -11.04 12.66
N GLY A 204 0.24 -9.76 13.02
CA GLY A 204 1.36 -8.90 13.40
C GLY A 204 1.93 -8.05 12.27
N TYR A 205 1.31 -8.05 11.09
CA TYR A 205 1.69 -7.12 10.01
C TYR A 205 1.15 -5.72 10.30
N THR A 206 1.98 -4.71 10.10
CA THR A 206 1.51 -3.32 10.08
C THR A 206 1.02 -3.00 8.68
N VAL A 207 -0.18 -2.47 8.56
CA VAL A 207 -0.75 -2.05 7.28
C VAL A 207 -0.83 -0.52 7.25
N PHE A 208 -0.29 0.07 6.21
CA PHE A 208 -0.46 1.49 5.91
C PHE A 208 -1.10 1.61 4.54
N MET A 209 -2.30 2.19 4.47
CA MET A 209 -3.07 2.25 3.23
C MET A 209 -3.37 3.68 2.79
N ILE A 210 -3.42 3.87 1.47
CA ILE A 210 -4.03 5.03 0.84
C ILE A 210 -5.37 4.59 0.27
N GLU A 211 -6.43 5.31 0.59
CA GLU A 211 -7.78 5.06 0.07
C GLU A 211 -8.60 6.36 0.01
N HIS A 212 -9.61 6.34 -0.85
CA HIS A 212 -10.61 7.40 -0.96
C HIS A 212 -12.03 6.88 -0.65
N ASP A 213 -12.24 5.57 -0.54
CA ASP A 213 -13.50 4.98 -0.07
C ASP A 213 -13.61 5.14 1.46
N MET A 214 -14.33 6.20 1.86
CA MET A 214 -14.50 6.54 3.29
C MET A 214 -15.14 5.42 4.10
N ARG A 215 -16.08 4.64 3.51
CA ARG A 215 -16.72 3.53 4.23
C ARG A 215 -15.71 2.42 4.52
N PHE A 216 -14.86 2.13 3.56
CA PHE A 216 -13.80 1.12 3.71
C PHE A 216 -12.78 1.57 4.77
N VAL A 217 -12.30 2.81 4.69
CA VAL A 217 -11.31 3.36 5.63
C VAL A 217 -11.86 3.41 7.04
N MET A 218 -13.05 4.02 7.24
CA MET A 218 -13.68 4.14 8.57
C MET A 218 -14.02 2.78 9.19
N GLY A 219 -14.31 1.77 8.35
CA GLY A 219 -14.60 0.43 8.82
C GLY A 219 -13.35 -0.41 9.12
N LEU A 220 -12.16 -0.02 8.66
CA LEU A 220 -10.97 -0.86 8.70
C LEU A 220 -9.82 -0.27 9.51
N CYS A 221 -9.56 1.04 9.40
CA CYS A 221 -8.40 1.68 10.01
C CYS A 221 -8.63 1.96 11.50
N GLU A 222 -7.57 1.78 12.31
CA GLU A 222 -7.54 2.15 13.72
C GLU A 222 -7.12 3.61 13.89
N HIS A 223 -6.24 4.09 12.98
CA HIS A 223 -5.74 5.46 12.95
C HIS A 223 -5.77 5.98 11.52
N ILE A 224 -6.13 7.24 11.37
CA ILE A 224 -6.24 7.90 10.06
C ILE A 224 -5.52 9.23 10.12
N ALA A 225 -4.77 9.56 9.07
CA ALA A 225 -4.28 10.91 8.81
C ALA A 225 -4.93 11.46 7.54
N VAL A 226 -5.25 12.74 7.55
CA VAL A 226 -5.85 13.44 6.41
C VAL A 226 -4.82 14.38 5.80
N LEU A 227 -4.51 14.14 4.53
CA LEU A 227 -3.62 14.96 3.73
C LEU A 227 -4.45 15.88 2.83
N ASN A 228 -4.20 17.20 2.89
CA ASN A 228 -4.80 18.18 2.00
C ASN A 228 -3.75 19.19 1.55
N PHE A 229 -3.67 19.48 0.23
CA PHE A 229 -2.66 20.35 -0.37
C PHE A 229 -1.24 20.13 0.14
N GLY A 230 -0.85 18.86 0.29
CA GLY A 230 0.49 18.47 0.74
C GLY A 230 0.77 18.65 2.23
N ARG A 231 -0.22 18.89 3.07
CA ARG A 231 -0.11 19.05 4.53
C ARG A 231 -1.03 18.09 5.26
N ILE A 232 -0.60 17.59 6.41
CA ILE A 232 -1.49 16.85 7.31
C ILE A 232 -2.38 17.88 8.02
N ILE A 233 -3.70 17.79 7.81
CA ILE A 233 -4.70 18.69 8.41
C ILE A 233 -5.38 18.09 9.63
N SER A 234 -5.44 16.76 9.73
CA SER A 234 -6.05 16.06 10.86
C SER A 234 -5.45 14.68 11.08
N ARG A 235 -5.48 14.17 12.31
CA ARG A 235 -5.07 12.83 12.70
C ARG A 235 -5.91 12.33 13.87
N GLY A 236 -6.36 11.08 13.81
CA GLY A 236 -7.13 10.50 14.91
C GLY A 236 -7.70 9.13 14.56
N ASP A 237 -8.60 8.66 15.40
CA ASP A 237 -9.44 7.51 15.11
C ASP A 237 -10.55 7.87 14.10
N PRO A 238 -11.29 6.87 13.58
CA PRO A 238 -12.35 7.12 12.61
C PRO A 238 -13.44 8.10 13.08
N ASP A 239 -13.78 8.07 14.37
CA ASP A 239 -14.84 8.94 14.91
C ASP A 239 -14.37 10.40 14.99
N HIS A 240 -13.13 10.64 15.41
CA HIS A 240 -12.52 11.96 15.36
C HIS A 240 -12.50 12.51 13.93
N ILE A 241 -11.98 11.75 12.96
CA ILE A 241 -11.86 12.18 11.57
C ILE A 241 -13.20 12.49 10.93
N ARG A 242 -14.23 11.70 11.23
CA ARG A 242 -15.60 11.89 10.70
C ARG A 242 -16.21 13.22 11.13
N ASN A 243 -15.86 13.70 12.32
CA ASN A 243 -16.48 14.88 12.94
C ASN A 243 -15.58 16.14 12.89
N ASP A 244 -14.35 16.02 12.31
CA ASP A 244 -13.42 17.14 12.21
C ASP A 244 -13.88 18.14 11.14
N PRO A 245 -14.15 19.41 11.52
CA PRO A 245 -14.61 20.43 10.57
C PRO A 245 -13.62 20.68 9.41
N GLN A 246 -12.31 20.58 9.66
CA GLN A 246 -11.29 20.78 8.62
C GLN A 246 -11.33 19.66 7.59
N VAL A 247 -11.64 18.43 8.03
CA VAL A 247 -11.80 17.28 7.13
C VAL A 247 -13.06 17.45 6.29
N ILE A 248 -14.17 17.82 6.93
CA ILE A 248 -15.45 18.05 6.24
C ILE A 248 -15.29 19.14 5.17
N GLU A 249 -14.68 20.27 5.50
CA GLU A 249 -14.43 21.37 4.57
C GLU A 249 -13.53 20.95 3.40
N ALA A 250 -12.46 20.18 3.66
CA ALA A 250 -11.55 19.70 2.63
C ALA A 250 -12.21 18.78 1.59
N TYR A 251 -13.29 18.11 1.94
CA TYR A 251 -14.05 17.25 1.02
C TYR A 251 -15.24 17.98 0.38
N LEU A 252 -15.98 18.82 1.11
CA LEU A 252 -17.14 19.57 0.60
C LEU A 252 -16.73 20.73 -0.34
N GLY A 253 -15.63 21.43 -0.03
CA GLY A 253 -15.17 22.58 -0.85
C GLY A 253 -14.74 22.20 -2.28
N ARG A 254 -14.61 20.90 -2.60
CA ARG A 254 -14.32 20.40 -3.95
C ARG A 254 -15.53 19.97 -4.76
N GLU A 255 -16.63 19.57 -4.10
CA GLU A 255 -17.87 19.30 -4.84
C GLU A 255 -18.39 20.57 -5.52
N GLU A 256 -18.15 21.73 -4.93
CA GLU A 256 -18.50 23.03 -5.53
C GLU A 256 -17.57 23.41 -6.70
N ASP A 257 -16.25 23.11 -6.61
CA ASP A 257 -15.29 23.39 -7.68
C ASP A 257 -15.47 22.47 -8.90
N GLU A 258 -15.81 21.19 -8.70
CA GLU A 258 -16.09 20.25 -9.79
C GLU A 258 -17.44 20.53 -10.45
N ALA A 259 -18.47 20.96 -9.70
CA ALA A 259 -19.76 21.35 -10.22
C ALA A 259 -19.71 22.70 -10.97
N GLY A 260 -18.85 23.62 -10.56
CA GLY A 260 -18.61 24.91 -11.21
C GLY A 260 -17.81 24.82 -12.52
N GLY A 261 -16.93 23.82 -12.64
CA GLY A 261 -16.08 23.59 -13.82
C GLY A 261 -16.85 23.10 -15.05
N ASP A 262 -17.87 22.27 -14.86
CA ASP A 262 -18.71 21.76 -15.95
C ASP A 262 -19.70 22.83 -16.49
N ALA A 263 -20.11 23.78 -15.67
CA ALA A 263 -21.01 24.85 -16.10
C ALA A 263 -20.31 25.88 -17.02
N ALA A 264 -19.01 26.09 -16.86
CA ALA A 264 -18.26 27.07 -17.67
C ALA A 264 -17.91 26.57 -19.09
N LEU A 265 -17.99 25.28 -19.37
CA LEU A 265 -17.68 24.69 -20.69
C LEU A 265 -18.90 24.65 -21.63
N VAL A 266 -20.11 24.89 -21.13
CA VAL A 266 -21.36 24.85 -21.95
C VAL A 266 -21.71 26.22 -22.56
N GLU A 267 -21.20 27.34 -22.05
CA GLU A 267 -21.53 28.70 -22.57
C GLU A 267 -20.58 29.22 -23.66
N GLY A 268 -19.53 28.49 -24.05
CA GLY A 268 -18.53 28.92 -25.05
C GLY A 268 -18.80 28.48 -26.48
N GLY A 269 -19.92 27.86 -26.83
CA GLY A 269 -20.20 27.22 -28.12
C GLY A 269 -21.29 27.86 -29.00
N ALA A 270 -21.54 29.16 -28.90
CA ALA A 270 -22.48 29.83 -29.81
C ALA A 270 -22.02 31.26 -30.15
N ARG A 271 -21.11 31.37 -31.12
CA ARG A 271 -20.99 32.54 -32.04
C ARG A 271 -20.21 32.14 -33.28
#